data_e5fd2eaa39770143cc75165fd3c8c8d3
#
_entry.id   e5fd2eaa39770143cc75165fd3c8c8d3
#
_cell.length_a   1.000
_cell.length_b   1.000
_cell.length_c   1.000
_cell.angle_alpha   90.00
_cell.angle_beta   90.00
_cell.angle_gamma   90.00
#
_symmetry.space_group_name_H-M   'P 1'
#
loop_
_entity.id
_entity.type
_entity.pdbx_description
1 polymer ?
#
loop_
_entity_poly.entity_id
_entity_poly.type
_entity_poly.pdbx_seq_one_letter_code
_entity_poly.pdbx_strand_id
1 'polypeptide(L)'
;AEGVGFGAFWKGESNSTDPLVLLSGAASRTKTIKLGTAIYHIYGRSPVTLGIQSATLQDLSSGRLLLGLGVANKSIAGWHGGVFDRPLKRAREYIEIVRKVAAGERVEYEGEVYQTGKRFQLSWKPGHPSFPIYLAGLGPQMAKLVGKISDGVFINMATPAKIREIAGRAREGAKEAGRDPSKIEIIAKCRVSLNPDRTLARSKL
;
A
#
# COMPACT_ATOMS: atom_id res chain seq x y z
N ALA A 1 12.34 -16.58 5.67
CA ALA A 1 11.15 -16.54 4.78
C ALA A 1 11.52 -16.96 3.35
N GLU A 2 12.48 -16.29 2.70
CA GLU A 2 12.88 -16.61 1.32
C GLU A 2 13.33 -18.05 1.17
N GLY A 3 14.22 -18.54 2.02
CA GLY A 3 14.77 -19.91 1.97
C GLY A 3 13.76 -21.03 2.27
N VAL A 4 12.52 -20.69 2.66
CA VAL A 4 11.43 -21.65 2.92
C VAL A 4 10.22 -21.41 2.00
N GLY A 5 10.39 -20.65 0.91
CA GLY A 5 9.42 -20.53 -0.16
C GLY A 5 8.31 -19.48 0.03
N PHE A 6 8.43 -18.55 0.99
CA PHE A 6 7.48 -17.43 1.04
C PHE A 6 7.69 -16.47 -0.12
N GLY A 7 6.59 -16.10 -0.82
CA GLY A 7 6.63 -15.21 -1.98
C GLY A 7 6.78 -13.72 -1.64
N ALA A 8 6.33 -13.29 -0.46
CA ALA A 8 6.41 -11.90 -0.03
C ALA A 8 6.58 -11.77 1.49
N PHE A 9 7.29 -10.73 1.90
CA PHE A 9 7.41 -10.28 3.29
C PHE A 9 6.71 -8.93 3.43
N TRP A 10 5.71 -8.87 4.32
CA TRP A 10 4.90 -7.68 4.54
C TRP A 10 5.12 -7.08 5.92
N LYS A 11 5.33 -5.77 5.98
CA LYS A 11 5.50 -5.03 7.24
C LYS A 11 4.53 -3.86 7.31
N GLY A 12 3.71 -3.81 8.37
CA GLY A 12 2.79 -2.70 8.63
C GLY A 12 3.44 -1.54 9.38
N GLU A 13 2.96 -0.34 9.11
CA GLU A 13 3.21 0.84 9.94
C GLU A 13 2.19 0.91 11.06
N SER A 14 2.63 1.27 12.23
CA SER A 14 1.81 1.59 13.39
C SER A 14 2.66 2.42 14.36
N ASN A 15 2.37 2.37 15.64
CA ASN A 15 3.20 2.97 16.69
C ASN A 15 4.47 2.14 17.01
N SER A 16 5.04 1.45 16.06
CA SER A 16 6.25 0.62 16.25
C SER A 16 7.36 1.05 15.27
N THR A 17 7.77 0.18 14.39
CA THR A 17 8.91 0.38 13.50
C THR A 17 8.48 0.85 12.11
N ASP A 18 9.29 1.69 11.47
CA ASP A 18 9.05 2.13 10.10
C ASP A 18 9.21 0.95 9.11
N PRO A 19 8.18 0.69 8.27
CA PRO A 19 8.22 -0.41 7.32
C PRO A 19 9.33 -0.28 6.27
N LEU A 20 9.52 0.91 5.69
CA LEU A 20 10.47 1.08 4.59
C LEU A 20 11.92 0.93 5.07
N VAL A 21 12.22 1.38 6.29
CA VAL A 21 13.56 1.18 6.90
C VAL A 21 13.84 -0.32 7.08
N LEU A 22 12.87 -1.08 7.61
CA LEU A 22 13.03 -2.53 7.78
C LEU A 22 13.09 -3.28 6.45
N LEU A 23 12.27 -2.88 5.48
CA LEU A 23 12.26 -3.50 4.15
C LEU A 23 13.56 -3.20 3.40
N SER A 24 14.20 -2.03 3.60
CA SER A 24 15.53 -1.74 3.05
C SER A 24 16.59 -2.69 3.60
N GLY A 25 16.56 -2.95 4.92
CA GLY A 25 17.42 -3.96 5.54
C GLY A 25 17.14 -5.39 5.03
N ALA A 26 15.89 -5.71 4.74
CA ALA A 26 15.54 -7.00 4.12
C ALA A 26 15.99 -7.07 2.65
N ALA A 27 15.87 -5.98 1.90
CA ALA A 27 16.28 -5.90 0.49
C ALA A 27 17.75 -6.27 0.30
N SER A 28 18.62 -5.81 1.19
CA SER A 28 20.06 -6.09 1.14
C SER A 28 20.43 -7.55 1.48
N ARG A 29 19.53 -8.29 2.13
CA ARG A 29 19.76 -9.68 2.59
C ARG A 29 18.95 -10.73 1.85
N THR A 30 18.17 -10.33 0.86
CA THR A 30 17.29 -11.23 0.08
C THR A 30 17.41 -10.88 -1.40
N LYS A 31 17.04 -11.82 -2.28
CA LYS A 31 17.21 -11.67 -3.73
C LYS A 31 15.89 -11.77 -4.51
N THR A 32 14.94 -12.57 -4.04
CA THR A 32 13.73 -12.94 -4.81
C THR A 32 12.42 -12.58 -4.11
N ILE A 33 12.38 -12.65 -2.76
CA ILE A 33 11.16 -12.38 -1.99
C ILE A 33 10.67 -10.93 -2.22
N LYS A 34 9.39 -10.77 -2.49
CA LYS A 34 8.78 -9.45 -2.60
C LYS A 34 8.72 -8.77 -1.24
N LEU A 35 8.82 -7.45 -1.23
CA LEU A 35 8.91 -6.62 -0.03
C LEU A 35 7.72 -5.67 0.02
N GLY A 36 6.78 -5.92 0.92
CA GLY A 36 5.51 -5.22 0.96
C GLY A 36 5.27 -4.38 2.22
N THR A 37 4.62 -3.23 2.07
CA THR A 37 4.06 -2.50 3.20
C THR A 37 2.60 -2.90 3.45
N ALA A 38 2.21 -3.17 4.71
CA ALA A 38 0.87 -3.71 5.04
C ALA A 38 0.26 -3.06 6.30
N ILE A 39 -0.13 -1.85 6.25
CA ILE A 39 -0.04 -0.82 5.20
C ILE A 39 0.82 0.35 5.69
N TYR A 40 1.22 1.21 4.78
CA TYR A 40 1.77 2.52 5.08
C TYR A 40 0.62 3.54 5.06
N HIS A 41 0.44 4.33 6.11
CA HIS A 41 -0.69 5.27 6.12
C HIS A 41 -0.32 6.63 5.52
N ILE A 42 -1.26 7.22 4.79
CA ILE A 42 -1.03 8.41 3.97
C ILE A 42 -0.94 9.73 4.76
N TYR A 43 -1.20 9.71 6.07
CA TYR A 43 -1.14 10.92 6.90
C TYR A 43 0.24 11.16 7.54
N GLY A 44 1.10 10.15 7.57
CA GLY A 44 2.40 10.23 8.24
C GLY A 44 3.48 10.97 7.47
N ARG A 45 3.28 11.17 6.15
CA ARG A 45 4.25 11.89 5.30
C ARG A 45 3.64 12.39 4.01
N SER A 46 4.35 13.31 3.35
CA SER A 46 3.90 13.82 2.07
C SER A 46 3.97 12.75 0.97
N PRO A 47 3.10 12.81 -0.06
CA PRO A 47 3.16 11.87 -1.18
C PRO A 47 4.47 11.96 -1.97
N VAL A 48 5.09 13.15 -2.03
CA VAL A 48 6.42 13.34 -2.65
C VAL A 48 7.48 12.55 -1.87
N THR A 49 7.51 12.71 -0.54
CA THR A 49 8.46 11.97 0.31
C THR A 49 8.29 10.46 0.14
N LEU A 50 7.06 9.96 0.16
CA LEU A 50 6.82 8.53 -0.03
C LEU A 50 7.18 8.07 -1.44
N GLY A 51 6.95 8.89 -2.46
CA GLY A 51 7.37 8.60 -3.83
C GLY A 51 8.89 8.44 -3.94
N ILE A 52 9.67 9.35 -3.34
CA ILE A 52 11.15 9.26 -3.27
C ILE A 52 11.58 7.96 -2.57
N GLN A 53 11.03 7.70 -1.38
CA GLN A 53 11.36 6.53 -0.57
C GLN A 53 11.03 5.22 -1.30
N SER A 54 9.86 5.17 -1.96
CA SER A 54 9.42 4.00 -2.71
C SER A 54 10.28 3.75 -3.95
N ALA A 55 10.63 4.79 -4.71
CA ALA A 55 11.54 4.67 -5.85
C ALA A 55 12.92 4.17 -5.40
N THR A 56 13.44 4.72 -4.30
CA THR A 56 14.72 4.30 -3.72
C THR A 56 14.70 2.83 -3.31
N LEU A 57 13.67 2.38 -2.59
CA LEU A 57 13.55 0.98 -2.18
C LEU A 57 13.30 0.05 -3.38
N GLN A 58 12.55 0.50 -4.38
CA GLN A 58 12.29 -0.26 -5.60
C GLN A 58 13.59 -0.57 -6.34
N ASP A 59 14.46 0.42 -6.50
CA ASP A 59 15.77 0.22 -7.12
C ASP A 59 16.71 -0.61 -6.24
N LEU A 60 16.81 -0.29 -4.94
CA LEU A 60 17.61 -1.05 -3.98
C LEU A 60 17.22 -2.53 -3.95
N SER A 61 15.95 -2.83 -4.12
CA SER A 61 15.43 -4.20 -4.11
C SER A 61 15.38 -4.86 -5.49
N SER A 62 15.86 -4.21 -6.55
CA SER A 62 15.80 -4.71 -7.93
C SER A 62 14.37 -5.08 -8.35
N GLY A 63 13.43 -4.15 -8.16
CA GLY A 63 12.06 -4.30 -8.63
C GLY A 63 11.15 -5.18 -7.77
N ARG A 64 11.41 -5.30 -6.45
CA ARG A 64 10.66 -6.21 -5.56
C ARG A 64 9.66 -5.52 -4.63
N LEU A 65 9.50 -4.19 -4.71
CA LEU A 65 8.56 -3.47 -3.85
C LEU A 65 7.10 -3.76 -4.19
N LEU A 66 6.28 -3.94 -3.15
CA LEU A 66 4.82 -3.97 -3.17
C LEU A 66 4.32 -2.87 -2.22
N LEU A 67 3.81 -1.76 -2.73
CA LEU A 67 3.43 -0.63 -1.88
C LEU A 67 1.97 -0.73 -1.42
N GLY A 68 1.75 -1.19 -0.20
CA GLY A 68 0.43 -1.17 0.44
C GLY A 68 0.19 0.11 1.21
N LEU A 69 -0.88 0.82 0.88
CA LEU A 69 -1.29 2.12 1.42
C LEU A 69 -2.64 2.05 2.12
N GLY A 70 -2.92 3.00 2.99
CA GLY A 70 -4.23 3.13 3.60
C GLY A 70 -4.47 4.48 4.26
N VAL A 71 -5.75 4.83 4.38
CA VAL A 71 -6.18 6.08 5.02
C VAL A 71 -6.21 5.98 6.56
N ALA A 72 -5.92 4.80 7.12
CA ALA A 72 -5.96 4.56 8.57
C ALA A 72 -7.29 5.03 9.23
N ASN A 73 -7.21 5.78 10.33
CA ASN A 73 -8.36 6.32 11.06
C ASN A 73 -8.00 7.67 11.72
N LYS A 74 -8.98 8.30 12.38
CA LYS A 74 -8.80 9.61 13.02
C LYS A 74 -7.67 9.64 14.06
N SER A 75 -7.54 8.60 14.87
CA SER A 75 -6.50 8.53 15.91
C SER A 75 -5.11 8.49 15.30
N ILE A 76 -4.90 7.64 14.28
CA ILE A 76 -3.62 7.52 13.60
C ILE A 76 -3.27 8.82 12.84
N ALA A 77 -4.24 9.44 12.16
CA ALA A 77 -4.01 10.74 11.54
C ALA A 77 -3.57 11.79 12.57
N GLY A 78 -4.24 11.83 13.74
CA GLY A 78 -3.92 12.74 14.83
C GLY A 78 -2.52 12.53 15.42
N TRP A 79 -2.01 11.30 15.50
CA TRP A 79 -0.63 11.03 15.96
C TRP A 79 0.44 11.73 15.10
N HIS A 80 0.12 11.99 13.84
CA HIS A 80 1.00 12.65 12.89
C HIS A 80 0.64 14.12 12.63
N GLY A 81 -0.18 14.73 13.49
CA GLY A 81 -0.61 16.12 13.35
C GLY A 81 -1.57 16.37 12.18
N GLY A 82 -2.11 15.29 11.58
CA GLY A 82 -3.04 15.38 10.45
C GLY A 82 -4.50 15.41 10.88
N VAL A 83 -5.34 15.96 10.00
CA VAL A 83 -6.80 15.91 10.12
C VAL A 83 -7.33 14.83 9.21
N PHE A 84 -8.16 13.93 9.76
CA PHE A 84 -8.81 12.87 8.99
C PHE A 84 -10.00 13.44 8.22
N ASP A 85 -9.76 13.94 7.03
CA ASP A 85 -10.73 14.51 6.12
C ASP A 85 -10.64 13.91 4.72
N ARG A 86 -11.73 13.98 3.96
CA ARG A 86 -11.82 13.62 2.53
C ARG A 86 -11.02 12.35 2.13
N PRO A 87 -11.15 11.20 2.83
CA PRO A 87 -10.23 10.07 2.71
C PRO A 87 -10.17 9.47 1.29
N LEU A 88 -11.28 9.50 0.54
CA LEU A 88 -11.32 8.98 -0.83
C LEU A 88 -10.52 9.87 -1.80
N LYS A 89 -10.74 11.20 -1.74
CA LYS A 89 -10.00 12.16 -2.57
C LYS A 89 -8.52 12.14 -2.20
N ARG A 90 -8.23 12.19 -0.90
CA ARG A 90 -6.87 12.11 -0.36
C ARG A 90 -6.13 10.88 -0.87
N ALA A 91 -6.73 9.70 -0.81
CA ALA A 91 -6.10 8.48 -1.30
C ALA A 91 -5.83 8.52 -2.80
N ARG A 92 -6.77 9.05 -3.59
CA ARG A 92 -6.60 9.20 -5.05
C ARG A 92 -5.41 10.10 -5.37
N GLU A 93 -5.44 11.34 -4.91
CA GLU A 93 -4.40 12.33 -5.20
C GLU A 93 -3.02 11.88 -4.68
N TYR A 94 -3.01 11.24 -3.51
CA TYR A 94 -1.78 10.69 -2.92
C TYR A 94 -1.13 9.64 -3.83
N ILE A 95 -1.91 8.67 -4.32
CA ILE A 95 -1.41 7.61 -5.20
C ILE A 95 -0.95 8.18 -6.54
N GLU A 96 -1.68 9.14 -7.10
CA GLU A 96 -1.31 9.79 -8.36
C GLU A 96 0.05 10.49 -8.25
N ILE A 97 0.28 11.25 -7.16
CA ILE A 97 1.57 11.91 -6.91
C ILE A 97 2.69 10.88 -6.69
N VAL A 98 2.45 9.85 -5.85
CA VAL A 98 3.45 8.79 -5.59
C VAL A 98 3.88 8.12 -6.89
N ARG A 99 2.95 7.78 -7.77
CA ARG A 99 3.26 7.14 -9.07
C ARG A 99 4.14 8.05 -9.94
N LYS A 100 3.77 9.32 -10.09
CA LYS A 100 4.53 10.29 -10.89
C LYS A 100 5.94 10.50 -10.36
N VAL A 101 6.08 10.70 -9.03
CA VAL A 101 7.40 10.83 -8.40
C VAL A 101 8.24 9.58 -8.62
N ALA A 102 7.67 8.41 -8.35
CA ALA A 102 8.39 7.15 -8.48
C ALA A 102 8.79 6.81 -9.93
N ALA A 103 8.02 7.28 -10.90
CA ALA A 103 8.35 7.16 -12.32
C ALA A 103 9.48 8.13 -12.78
N GLY A 104 9.92 9.05 -11.89
CA GLY A 104 10.90 10.08 -12.25
C GLY A 104 10.31 11.21 -13.09
N GLU A 105 8.99 11.30 -13.16
CA GLU A 105 8.30 12.37 -13.89
C GLU A 105 8.46 13.72 -13.17
N ARG A 106 8.36 14.78 -13.96
CA ARG A 106 8.22 16.13 -13.40
C ARG A 106 6.82 16.29 -12.81
N VAL A 107 6.75 16.61 -11.53
CA VAL A 107 5.50 16.73 -10.79
C VAL A 107 5.19 18.19 -10.52
N GLU A 108 4.07 18.63 -11.04
CA GLU A 108 3.37 19.84 -10.68
C GLU A 108 1.91 19.41 -10.51
N TYR A 109 1.43 19.38 -9.28
CA TYR A 109 0.13 18.81 -8.95
C TYR A 109 -0.72 19.82 -8.20
N GLU A 110 -1.88 20.14 -8.75
CA GLU A 110 -2.86 21.03 -8.17
C GLU A 110 -4.17 20.25 -7.93
N GLY A 111 -4.23 19.58 -6.78
CA GLY A 111 -5.41 18.86 -6.33
C GLY A 111 -6.24 19.64 -5.32
N GLU A 112 -7.36 19.05 -4.92
CA GLU A 112 -8.21 19.60 -3.87
C GLU A 112 -7.65 19.38 -2.46
N VAL A 113 -6.77 18.39 -2.29
CA VAL A 113 -6.18 17.97 -1.01
C VAL A 113 -4.68 18.21 -0.99
N TYR A 114 -4.01 17.89 -2.08
CA TYR A 114 -2.57 18.06 -2.21
C TYR A 114 -2.23 19.07 -3.29
N GLN A 115 -1.30 19.94 -2.95
CA GLN A 115 -0.65 20.84 -3.89
C GLN A 115 0.84 20.62 -3.76
N THR A 116 1.52 20.30 -4.86
CA THR A 116 2.97 20.25 -4.88
C THR A 116 3.52 21.57 -5.41
N GLY A 117 4.63 22.02 -4.81
CA GLY A 117 5.32 23.19 -5.32
C GLY A 117 5.79 23.00 -6.76
N LYS A 118 6.15 24.12 -7.40
CA LYS A 118 6.53 24.12 -8.82
C LYS A 118 7.70 23.17 -9.09
N ARG A 119 7.51 22.25 -10.03
CA ARG A 119 8.55 21.51 -10.75
C ARG A 119 9.40 20.56 -9.89
N PHE A 120 8.79 19.78 -9.01
CA PHE A 120 9.51 18.70 -8.37
C PHE A 120 9.87 17.62 -9.41
N GLN A 121 11.09 17.14 -9.38
CA GLN A 121 11.56 15.98 -10.14
C GLN A 121 12.71 15.32 -9.39
N LEU A 122 12.82 14.00 -9.47
CA LEU A 122 13.97 13.28 -8.93
C LEU A 122 15.24 13.74 -9.68
N SER A 123 16.34 13.91 -8.95
CA SER A 123 17.66 14.24 -9.53
C SER A 123 18.34 13.05 -10.21
N TRP A 124 17.72 11.88 -10.16
CA TRP A 124 18.18 10.62 -10.76
C TRP A 124 17.04 9.93 -11.49
N LYS A 125 17.37 9.07 -12.45
CA LYS A 125 16.39 8.28 -13.21
C LYS A 125 16.22 6.91 -12.53
N PRO A 126 15.01 6.56 -12.01
CA PRO A 126 14.76 5.24 -11.45
C PRO A 126 15.00 4.13 -12.46
N GLY A 127 15.72 3.09 -12.04
CA GLY A 127 15.93 1.87 -12.87
C GLY A 127 14.66 1.01 -12.95
N HIS A 128 13.78 1.13 -11.94
CA HIS A 128 12.51 0.42 -11.85
C HIS A 128 11.38 1.43 -11.58
N PRO A 129 10.89 2.15 -12.60
CA PRO A 129 10.01 3.32 -12.44
C PRO A 129 8.57 2.99 -12.03
N SER A 130 8.23 1.72 -11.84
CA SER A 130 6.89 1.29 -11.46
C SER A 130 6.91 0.12 -10.46
N PHE A 131 5.86 0.06 -9.65
CA PHE A 131 5.60 -1.03 -8.71
C PHE A 131 4.10 -1.13 -8.44
N PRO A 132 3.60 -2.30 -8.02
CA PRO A 132 2.20 -2.46 -7.64
C PRO A 132 1.87 -1.63 -6.39
N ILE A 133 0.72 -0.94 -6.44
CA ILE A 133 0.16 -0.21 -5.31
C ILE A 133 -1.15 -0.88 -4.87
N TYR A 134 -1.20 -1.28 -3.61
CA TYR A 134 -2.37 -1.87 -2.97
C TYR A 134 -2.97 -0.85 -2.00
N LEU A 135 -4.29 -0.66 -2.06
CA LEU A 135 -4.97 0.25 -1.16
C LEU A 135 -5.85 -0.52 -0.19
N ALA A 136 -5.71 -0.24 1.12
CA ALA A 136 -6.59 -0.83 2.11
C ALA A 136 -8.00 -0.24 1.99
N GLY A 137 -9.01 -1.12 1.88
CA GLY A 137 -10.39 -0.70 1.70
C GLY A 137 -11.39 -1.69 2.27
N LEU A 138 -11.97 -1.38 3.44
CA LEU A 138 -13.02 -2.19 4.06
C LEU A 138 -14.43 -1.67 3.75
N GLY A 139 -14.57 -0.36 3.59
CA GLY A 139 -15.85 0.27 3.27
C GLY A 139 -16.18 0.21 1.78
N PRO A 140 -17.48 0.24 1.41
CA PRO A 140 -17.92 0.01 0.04
C PRO A 140 -17.37 1.03 -0.97
N GLN A 141 -17.34 2.31 -0.61
CA GLN A 141 -16.81 3.37 -1.49
C GLN A 141 -15.30 3.27 -1.67
N MET A 142 -14.56 2.95 -0.60
CA MET A 142 -13.12 2.76 -0.68
C MET A 142 -12.78 1.52 -1.50
N ALA A 143 -13.50 0.40 -1.31
CA ALA A 143 -13.31 -0.80 -2.10
C ALA A 143 -13.52 -0.53 -3.61
N LYS A 144 -14.53 0.26 -3.97
CA LYS A 144 -14.77 0.67 -5.35
C LYS A 144 -13.67 1.60 -5.89
N LEU A 145 -13.20 2.54 -5.05
CA LEU A 145 -12.07 3.41 -5.40
C LEU A 145 -10.79 2.61 -5.65
N VAL A 146 -10.51 1.59 -4.83
CA VAL A 146 -9.38 0.66 -5.03
C VAL A 146 -9.31 0.18 -6.48
N GLY A 147 -10.40 -0.34 -7.01
CA GLY A 147 -10.45 -0.81 -8.40
C GLY A 147 -10.15 0.26 -9.43
N LYS A 148 -10.51 1.51 -9.14
CA LYS A 148 -10.29 2.63 -10.06
C LYS A 148 -8.85 3.10 -10.14
N ILE A 149 -8.07 3.01 -9.04
CA ILE A 149 -6.79 3.72 -8.93
C ILE A 149 -5.60 2.86 -8.49
N SER A 150 -5.81 1.64 -7.99
CA SER A 150 -4.73 0.77 -7.48
C SER A 150 -4.67 -0.58 -8.18
N ASP A 151 -3.63 -1.35 -7.91
CA ASP A 151 -3.41 -2.64 -8.56
C ASP A 151 -4.05 -3.79 -7.76
N GLY A 152 -4.46 -3.50 -6.52
CA GLY A 152 -5.18 -4.46 -5.71
C GLY A 152 -5.70 -3.88 -4.40
N VAL A 153 -6.46 -4.69 -3.67
CA VAL A 153 -7.01 -4.37 -2.36
C VAL A 153 -6.28 -5.11 -1.25
N PHE A 154 -5.92 -4.38 -0.18
CA PHE A 154 -5.42 -4.97 1.04
C PHE A 154 -6.54 -5.05 2.09
N ILE A 155 -6.89 -6.26 2.52
CA ILE A 155 -8.00 -6.54 3.44
C ILE A 155 -7.44 -7.03 4.77
N ASN A 156 -7.68 -6.27 5.84
CA ASN A 156 -7.21 -6.62 7.17
C ASN A 156 -8.30 -7.38 7.94
N MET A 157 -8.03 -8.65 8.26
CA MET A 157 -8.84 -9.50 9.14
C MET A 157 -10.35 -9.43 8.87
N ALA A 158 -10.78 -10.01 7.77
CA ALA A 158 -12.19 -10.09 7.38
C ALA A 158 -12.63 -11.54 7.18
N THR A 159 -13.93 -11.78 7.32
CA THR A 159 -14.53 -13.08 7.00
C THR A 159 -14.46 -13.38 5.50
N PRO A 160 -14.49 -14.66 5.08
CA PRO A 160 -14.52 -15.00 3.65
C PRO A 160 -15.66 -14.33 2.86
N ALA A 161 -16.83 -14.17 3.50
CA ALA A 161 -17.95 -13.46 2.88
C ALA A 161 -17.62 -11.98 2.64
N LYS A 162 -17.03 -11.32 3.65
CA LYS A 162 -16.63 -9.91 3.53
C LYS A 162 -15.49 -9.71 2.52
N ILE A 163 -14.56 -10.64 2.43
CA ILE A 163 -13.50 -10.62 1.41
C ILE A 163 -14.11 -10.68 0.00
N ARG A 164 -15.07 -11.60 -0.24
CA ARG A 164 -15.79 -11.69 -1.53
C ARG A 164 -16.53 -10.40 -1.88
N GLU A 165 -17.22 -9.80 -0.92
CA GLU A 165 -17.92 -8.53 -1.10
C GLU A 165 -16.95 -7.40 -1.53
N ILE A 166 -15.86 -7.23 -0.78
CA ILE A 166 -14.85 -6.19 -1.06
C ILE A 166 -14.21 -6.42 -2.43
N ALA A 167 -13.84 -7.67 -2.75
CA ALA A 167 -13.27 -8.04 -4.04
C ALA A 167 -14.23 -7.75 -5.20
N GLY A 168 -15.52 -8.05 -5.02
CA GLY A 168 -16.55 -7.73 -6.02
C GLY A 168 -16.65 -6.23 -6.30
N ARG A 169 -16.69 -5.41 -5.24
CA ARG A 169 -16.73 -3.94 -5.37
C ARG A 169 -15.46 -3.37 -6.00
N ALA A 170 -14.28 -3.92 -5.67
CA ALA A 170 -13.03 -3.50 -6.30
C ALA A 170 -13.02 -3.81 -7.79
N ARG A 171 -13.47 -4.99 -8.19
CA ARG A 171 -13.60 -5.38 -9.60
C ARG A 171 -14.64 -4.54 -10.35
N GLU A 172 -15.76 -4.22 -9.71
CA GLU A 172 -16.77 -3.28 -10.26
C GLU A 172 -16.13 -1.90 -10.52
N GLY A 173 -15.39 -1.37 -9.53
CA GLY A 173 -14.68 -0.10 -9.67
C GLY A 173 -13.65 -0.10 -10.80
N ALA A 174 -12.94 -1.21 -11.01
CA ALA A 174 -12.01 -1.38 -12.13
C ALA A 174 -12.77 -1.31 -13.47
N LYS A 175 -13.87 -2.06 -13.60
CA LYS A 175 -14.71 -2.04 -14.80
C LYS A 175 -15.24 -0.64 -15.12
N GLU A 176 -15.74 0.10 -14.12
CA GLU A 176 -16.19 1.47 -14.31
C GLU A 176 -15.10 2.44 -14.77
N ALA A 177 -13.84 2.16 -14.41
CA ALA A 177 -12.69 2.93 -14.84
C ALA A 177 -12.07 2.45 -16.15
N GLY A 178 -12.70 1.51 -16.87
CA GLY A 178 -12.16 0.95 -18.11
C GLY A 178 -10.95 0.04 -17.91
N ARG A 179 -10.71 -0.44 -16.69
CA ARG A 179 -9.59 -1.33 -16.34
C ARG A 179 -10.07 -2.79 -16.33
N ASP A 180 -9.14 -3.71 -16.57
CA ASP A 180 -9.42 -5.15 -16.48
C ASP A 180 -9.66 -5.59 -15.03
N PRO A 181 -10.88 -6.03 -14.67
CA PRO A 181 -11.20 -6.45 -13.30
C PRO A 181 -10.43 -7.70 -12.84
N SER A 182 -9.96 -8.54 -13.77
CA SER A 182 -9.22 -9.77 -13.45
C SER A 182 -7.82 -9.47 -12.92
N LYS A 183 -7.28 -8.28 -13.23
CA LYS A 183 -5.96 -7.83 -12.77
C LYS A 183 -5.98 -7.22 -11.38
N ILE A 184 -7.14 -7.06 -10.76
CA ILE A 184 -7.21 -6.57 -9.37
C ILE A 184 -6.84 -7.69 -8.41
N GLU A 185 -5.66 -7.56 -7.81
CA GLU A 185 -5.18 -8.51 -6.81
C GLU A 185 -5.89 -8.35 -5.47
N ILE A 186 -6.15 -9.47 -4.80
CA ILE A 186 -6.83 -9.50 -3.49
C ILE A 186 -5.86 -10.05 -2.45
N ILE A 187 -5.42 -9.19 -1.54
CA ILE A 187 -4.55 -9.56 -0.43
C ILE A 187 -5.36 -9.54 0.86
N ALA A 188 -5.48 -10.68 1.52
CA ALA A 188 -6.15 -10.79 2.80
C ALA A 188 -5.15 -11.15 3.91
N LYS A 189 -5.06 -10.29 4.93
CA LYS A 189 -4.31 -10.57 6.14
C LYS A 189 -5.20 -11.32 7.13
N CYS A 190 -4.71 -12.43 7.63
CA CYS A 190 -5.33 -13.20 8.70
C CYS A 190 -4.34 -13.47 9.84
N ARG A 191 -4.87 -13.68 11.04
CA ARG A 191 -4.08 -14.18 12.16
C ARG A 191 -3.96 -15.69 12.03
N VAL A 192 -2.79 -16.21 12.39
CA VAL A 192 -2.53 -17.65 12.43
C VAL A 192 -1.91 -17.98 13.77
N SER A 193 -2.45 -18.99 14.45
CA SER A 193 -1.85 -19.57 15.64
C SER A 193 -1.61 -21.05 15.40
N LEU A 194 -0.35 -21.47 15.56
CA LEU A 194 0.07 -22.86 15.39
C LEU A 194 0.28 -23.48 16.76
N ASN A 195 -0.52 -24.50 17.09
CA ASN A 195 -0.34 -25.32 18.27
C ASN A 195 -0.97 -26.70 18.00
N PRO A 196 -0.34 -27.83 18.42
CA PRO A 196 -0.96 -29.16 18.36
C PRO A 196 -2.30 -29.23 19.09
N ASP A 197 -2.43 -28.52 20.22
CA ASP A 197 -3.70 -28.35 20.93
C ASP A 197 -4.52 -27.22 20.28
N ARG A 198 -5.66 -27.61 19.71
CA ARG A 198 -6.58 -26.70 19.03
C ARG A 198 -7.20 -25.65 19.97
N THR A 199 -7.41 -25.99 21.24
CA THR A 199 -7.97 -25.06 22.25
C THR A 199 -6.95 -23.97 22.56
N LEU A 200 -5.69 -24.36 22.79
CA LEU A 200 -4.60 -23.41 23.00
C LEU A 200 -4.32 -22.57 21.75
N ALA A 201 -4.39 -23.16 20.55
CA ALA A 201 -4.27 -22.38 19.32
C ALA A 201 -5.33 -21.27 19.22
N ARG A 202 -6.59 -21.61 19.50
CA ARG A 202 -7.71 -20.66 19.46
C ARG A 202 -7.63 -19.58 20.52
N SER A 203 -7.16 -19.88 21.73
CA SER A 203 -7.06 -18.91 22.82
C SER A 203 -6.03 -17.80 22.56
N LYS A 204 -5.16 -17.97 21.54
CA LYS A 204 -4.10 -17.02 21.16
C LYS A 204 -4.45 -16.19 19.92
N LEU A 205 -5.62 -16.39 19.30
CA LEU A 205 -6.10 -15.61 18.15
C LEU A 205 -6.87 -14.38 18.58
#